data_1714831cdc3367d8ef69954c9cc9f740
#
_entry.id   1714831cdc3367d8ef69954c9cc9f740
#
_cell.length_a   1.000
_cell.length_b   1.000
_cell.length_c   1.000
_cell.angle_alpha   90.00
_cell.angle_beta   90.00
_cell.angle_gamma   90.00
#
_symmetry.space_group_name_H-M   'P 1'
#
loop_
_entity.id
_entity.type
_entity.pdbx_description
1 polymer ?
#
loop_
_entity_poly.entity_id
_entity_poly.type
_entity_poly.pdbx_seq_one_letter_code
_entity_poly.pdbx_strand_id
1 'polypeptide(L)'
;MFRAPVQRRVFLGVSAAAVAALAAACGRTDSPVESRAQAPTITYTPAGDAKPGPVATVSVRADGGRFRPGVALTNTATGKAVALTASPDGGTYTVAEPLGYGATYAWSGIADGPGGTFTSLDHKVTVVSPDATMSVVINIADGAEVGIAAPLILKFEDTVTDKAAVEKALQITTSPPTEGAWAWLPEDNGSRAHWRPRQYWEPGTKVSMKGKLYGLDHGGGRFGAADVSSAFTIGRSQIVKASAPSHRIRVMRGDQVYLDLPCSYGEADLPRNVTRSGIHVVSEKHEDFYMSNPAAGYFNVHERFAVRISNNGEFIHANPQTVGNQGSTNVTNGCINLSLDDAQTYFRSAIFGDPVEVTGTSIELSAADGDIYDWAIDWPTWLTMSALYKK
;
A
#
# COMPACT_ATOMS: atom_id res chain seq x y z
N MET A 1 27.62 -1.57 -51.81
CA MET A 1 28.21 -0.66 -52.79
C MET A 1 28.47 0.68 -52.11
N PHE A 2 29.78 1.09 -52.18
CA PHE A 2 30.36 2.41 -51.90
C PHE A 2 30.27 2.91 -50.45
N ARG A 3 31.27 2.75 -49.61
CA ARG A 3 32.65 3.28 -49.46
C ARG A 3 32.72 4.74 -49.02
N ALA A 4 33.36 4.85 -47.84
CA ALA A 4 33.89 6.05 -47.20
C ALA A 4 34.84 6.88 -48.10
N PRO A 5 35.33 8.06 -47.67
CA PRO A 5 36.67 8.02 -47.11
C PRO A 5 36.96 8.92 -45.90
N VAL A 6 37.96 8.43 -45.19
CA VAL A 6 38.82 9.05 -44.20
C VAL A 6 39.72 10.12 -44.85
N GLN A 7 40.05 11.22 -44.17
CA GLN A 7 41.32 11.91 -44.33
C GLN A 7 41.93 12.36 -43.01
N ARG A 8 43.21 12.07 -42.95
CA ARG A 8 44.22 12.33 -41.91
C ARG A 8 45.02 13.58 -42.20
N ARG A 9 45.78 14.00 -41.19
CA ARG A 9 47.07 14.70 -41.15
C ARG A 9 46.97 16.21 -40.90
N VAL A 10 47.90 16.93 -40.24
CA VAL A 10 49.39 16.78 -40.07
C VAL A 10 49.81 17.57 -38.83
N PHE A 11 50.83 17.06 -38.14
CA PHE A 11 51.67 17.72 -37.16
C PHE A 11 52.55 18.86 -37.84
N LEU A 12 52.86 19.89 -37.06
CA LEU A 12 54.15 20.57 -37.17
C LEU A 12 54.49 21.28 -35.85
N GLY A 13 55.54 20.83 -35.22
CA GLY A 13 56.25 21.52 -34.17
C GLY A 13 57.35 22.44 -34.70
N VAL A 14 57.67 23.42 -33.94
CA VAL A 14 58.98 24.16 -34.09
C VAL A 14 59.49 24.54 -32.71
N SER A 15 60.79 24.34 -32.60
CA SER A 15 61.60 24.34 -31.39
C SER A 15 62.11 25.74 -31.00
N ALA A 16 62.36 25.90 -29.71
CA ALA A 16 63.48 26.51 -28.99
C ALA A 16 64.13 27.81 -29.47
N ALA A 17 64.23 28.74 -28.57
CA ALA A 17 65.51 29.50 -28.37
C ALA A 17 65.54 30.06 -26.94
N ALA A 18 66.60 29.65 -26.22
CA ALA A 18 66.96 30.20 -24.94
C ALA A 18 67.73 31.50 -25.12
N VAL A 19 67.36 32.53 -24.33
CA VAL A 19 68.25 33.68 -24.08
C VAL A 19 68.29 33.90 -22.57
N ALA A 20 69.47 33.69 -22.01
CA ALA A 20 69.80 34.07 -20.66
C ALA A 20 70.16 35.57 -20.63
N ALA A 21 69.52 36.31 -19.75
CA ALA A 21 69.98 37.65 -19.36
C ALA A 21 69.93 37.73 -17.82
N LEU A 22 71.12 37.83 -17.23
CA LEU A 22 71.29 38.25 -15.84
C LEU A 22 70.87 39.72 -15.72
N ALA A 23 70.06 40.05 -14.74
CA ALA A 23 69.89 41.40 -14.24
C ALA A 23 69.51 41.40 -12.79
N ALA A 24 70.39 41.85 -11.96
CA ALA A 24 70.33 42.60 -10.70
C ALA A 24 69.13 42.32 -9.72
N ALA A 25 69.56 41.92 -8.57
CA ALA A 25 68.76 41.93 -7.36
C ALA A 25 68.24 43.32 -6.96
N CYS A 26 66.97 43.56 -7.01
CA CYS A 26 66.26 44.52 -6.16
C CYS A 26 65.27 43.76 -5.31
N GLY A 27 65.46 43.80 -3.98
CA GLY A 27 64.62 43.19 -3.03
C GLY A 27 63.17 43.70 -3.18
N ARG A 28 62.27 42.79 -3.62
CA ARG A 28 60.82 42.92 -3.38
C ARG A 28 60.52 42.18 -2.12
N THR A 29 60.17 42.91 -1.07
CA THR A 29 59.43 42.40 0.00
C THR A 29 58.10 41.86 -0.59
N ASP A 30 57.97 40.56 -0.71
CA ASP A 30 56.71 39.92 -0.99
C ASP A 30 55.79 40.24 0.21
N SER A 31 54.97 41.25 0.05
CA SER A 31 53.79 41.38 0.95
C SER A 31 52.98 40.12 0.82
N PRO A 32 52.59 39.47 1.93
CA PRO A 32 51.68 38.34 1.85
C PRO A 32 50.46 38.82 1.06
N VAL A 33 50.15 38.15 -0.04
CA VAL A 33 48.84 38.29 -0.69
C VAL A 33 47.86 37.85 0.37
N GLU A 34 47.22 38.79 1.06
CA GLU A 34 46.07 38.50 1.93
C GLU A 34 45.05 37.79 1.07
N SER A 35 44.95 36.50 1.24
CA SER A 35 43.88 35.70 0.67
C SER A 35 42.59 36.34 1.16
N ARG A 36 41.92 37.08 0.29
CA ARG A 36 40.68 37.78 0.60
C ARG A 36 39.68 36.71 1.03
N ALA A 37 39.26 36.72 2.31
CA ALA A 37 38.34 35.80 2.85
C ALA A 37 37.10 35.68 1.97
N GLN A 38 36.82 34.49 1.46
CA GLN A 38 35.71 34.24 0.53
C GLN A 38 34.45 33.98 1.31
N ALA A 39 33.33 34.60 0.90
CA ALA A 39 32.02 34.34 1.49
C ALA A 39 31.60 32.90 1.24
N PRO A 40 30.82 32.27 2.14
CA PRO A 40 30.30 30.93 1.96
C PRO A 40 29.49 30.78 0.68
N THR A 41 29.69 29.65 -0.02
CA THR A 41 28.85 29.28 -1.16
C THR A 41 27.66 28.47 -0.67
N ILE A 42 26.45 28.82 -1.12
CA ILE A 42 25.24 28.15 -0.76
C ILE A 42 24.83 27.16 -1.85
N THR A 43 24.61 25.91 -1.45
CA THR A 43 24.16 24.85 -2.34
C THR A 43 22.76 24.39 -1.87
N TYR A 44 21.80 24.40 -2.80
CA TYR A 44 20.44 23.93 -2.55
C TYR A 44 20.21 22.55 -3.18
N THR A 45 19.44 21.71 -2.52
CA THR A 45 18.95 20.44 -3.05
C THR A 45 17.41 20.46 -2.98
N PRO A 46 16.72 20.25 -4.10
CA PRO A 46 17.24 20.15 -5.45
C PRO A 46 17.82 21.48 -5.94
N ALA A 47 18.70 21.41 -6.93
CA ALA A 47 19.29 22.60 -7.53
C ALA A 47 18.36 23.24 -8.58
N GLY A 48 18.46 24.56 -8.75
CA GLY A 48 17.73 25.32 -9.78
C GLY A 48 16.21 25.27 -9.57
N ASP A 49 15.46 25.22 -10.67
CA ASP A 49 13.98 25.25 -10.68
C ASP A 49 13.33 23.85 -10.64
N ALA A 50 14.09 22.83 -10.24
CA ALA A 50 13.55 21.48 -10.13
C ALA A 50 12.45 21.42 -9.08
N LYS A 51 11.33 20.79 -9.44
CA LYS A 51 10.18 20.58 -8.56
C LYS A 51 10.30 19.23 -7.88
N PRO A 52 10.69 19.15 -6.59
CA PRO A 52 10.78 17.89 -5.87
C PRO A 52 9.38 17.32 -5.57
N GLY A 53 9.30 15.99 -5.41
CA GLY A 53 8.13 15.37 -4.76
C GLY A 53 8.05 15.77 -3.28
N PRO A 54 6.89 15.58 -2.64
CA PRO A 54 6.66 15.95 -1.24
C PRO A 54 7.62 15.33 -0.22
N VAL A 55 8.11 14.13 -0.51
CA VAL A 55 9.01 13.35 0.36
C VAL A 55 10.46 13.31 -0.16
N ALA A 56 10.76 14.04 -1.22
CA ALA A 56 12.11 14.15 -1.75
C ALA A 56 13.01 14.90 -0.78
N THR A 57 14.30 14.62 -0.81
CA THR A 57 15.28 15.36 -0.02
C THR A 57 15.32 16.82 -0.45
N VAL A 58 14.99 17.73 0.47
CA VAL A 58 15.15 19.17 0.31
C VAL A 58 16.11 19.65 1.38
N SER A 59 17.21 20.29 0.98
CA SER A 59 18.25 20.76 1.90
C SER A 59 18.95 22.01 1.41
N VAL A 60 19.64 22.69 2.33
CA VAL A 60 20.55 23.78 2.06
C VAL A 60 21.89 23.52 2.76
N ARG A 61 23.00 23.79 2.07
CA ARG A 61 24.36 23.61 2.58
C ARG A 61 25.19 24.87 2.36
N ALA A 62 26.01 25.20 3.36
CA ALA A 62 26.99 26.28 3.32
C ALA A 62 28.39 25.70 3.18
N ASP A 63 29.01 25.83 1.99
CA ASP A 63 30.36 25.42 1.75
C ASP A 63 31.33 26.58 2.10
N GLY A 64 32.29 26.32 2.98
CA GLY A 64 33.23 27.33 3.49
C GLY A 64 32.66 28.18 4.64
N GLY A 65 31.57 27.76 5.28
CA GLY A 65 30.96 28.50 6.36
C GLY A 65 30.01 27.66 7.20
N ARG A 66 29.29 28.33 8.14
CA ARG A 66 28.26 27.72 9.00
C ARG A 66 27.04 28.61 9.06
N PHE A 67 25.87 28.01 9.18
CA PHE A 67 24.64 28.78 9.37
C PHE A 67 24.54 29.34 10.78
N ARG A 68 24.03 30.58 10.87
CA ARG A 68 23.56 31.14 12.14
C ARG A 68 22.28 30.41 12.59
N PRO A 69 21.98 30.44 13.90
CA PRO A 69 20.64 30.04 14.39
C PRO A 69 19.53 30.82 13.68
N GLY A 70 18.41 30.16 13.38
CA GLY A 70 17.26 30.80 12.74
C GLY A 70 17.13 30.52 11.24
N VAL A 71 17.85 29.52 10.69
CA VAL A 71 17.55 28.99 9.37
C VAL A 71 16.13 28.46 9.35
N ALA A 72 15.34 28.86 8.37
CA ALA A 72 13.97 28.41 8.21
C ALA A 72 13.66 28.13 6.73
N LEU A 73 12.76 27.17 6.50
CA LEU A 73 12.05 26.97 5.25
C LEU A 73 10.57 27.23 5.53
N THR A 74 9.99 28.24 4.90
CA THR A 74 8.66 28.73 5.22
C THR A 74 7.72 28.62 4.03
N ASN A 75 6.53 28.05 4.21
CA ASN A 75 5.49 28.02 3.19
C ASN A 75 5.06 29.45 2.87
N THR A 76 5.19 29.88 1.62
CA THR A 76 4.97 31.27 1.21
C THR A 76 3.51 31.70 1.27
N ALA A 77 2.58 30.77 1.19
CA ALA A 77 1.14 31.06 1.24
C ALA A 77 0.59 31.14 2.68
N THR A 78 1.11 30.29 3.58
CA THR A 78 0.58 30.17 4.95
C THR A 78 1.47 30.83 6.01
N GLY A 79 2.73 31.12 5.68
CA GLY A 79 3.73 31.61 6.64
C GLY A 79 4.22 30.54 7.64
N LYS A 80 3.78 29.28 7.51
CA LYS A 80 4.17 28.19 8.41
C LYS A 80 5.59 27.71 8.08
N ALA A 81 6.47 27.67 9.08
CA ALA A 81 7.79 27.06 8.95
C ALA A 81 7.69 25.53 8.99
N VAL A 82 8.57 24.88 8.25
CA VAL A 82 8.73 23.40 8.18
C VAL A 82 9.78 22.96 9.18
N ALA A 83 9.62 21.76 9.73
CA ALA A 83 10.64 21.16 10.59
C ALA A 83 11.93 20.88 9.80
N LEU A 84 13.08 21.29 10.39
CA LEU A 84 14.40 21.09 9.81
C LEU A 84 15.29 20.31 10.76
N THR A 85 16.19 19.48 10.21
CA THR A 85 17.28 18.81 10.94
C THR A 85 18.60 19.45 10.52
N ALA A 86 19.36 19.93 11.50
CA ALA A 86 20.70 20.45 11.27
C ALA A 86 21.73 19.32 11.31
N SER A 87 22.78 19.41 10.47
CA SER A 87 23.96 18.57 10.61
C SER A 87 24.76 18.93 11.87
N PRO A 88 25.56 17.99 12.46
CA PRO A 88 26.32 18.25 13.67
C PRO A 88 27.30 19.42 13.58
N ASP A 89 27.82 19.68 12.38
CA ASP A 89 28.74 20.79 12.10
C ASP A 89 28.04 22.12 11.81
N GLY A 90 26.69 22.13 11.76
CA GLY A 90 25.88 23.32 11.44
C GLY A 90 26.01 23.79 9.99
N GLY A 91 26.63 22.98 9.13
CA GLY A 91 26.84 23.33 7.71
C GLY A 91 25.70 22.96 6.77
N THR A 92 24.73 22.15 7.24
CA THR A 92 23.61 21.67 6.40
C THR A 92 22.31 21.67 7.20
N TYR A 93 21.22 22.07 6.57
CA TYR A 93 19.85 21.90 7.06
C TYR A 93 19.04 21.09 6.06
N THR A 94 18.34 20.06 6.55
CA THR A 94 17.51 19.18 5.73
C THR A 94 16.08 19.20 6.25
N VAL A 95 15.10 19.20 5.34
CA VAL A 95 13.68 19.10 5.68
C VAL A 95 13.39 17.75 6.35
N ALA A 96 12.68 17.79 7.50
CA ALA A 96 12.43 16.63 8.35
C ALA A 96 10.97 16.13 8.28
N GLU A 97 10.12 16.78 7.52
CA GLU A 97 8.70 16.41 7.34
C GLU A 97 8.29 16.50 5.86
N PRO A 98 7.25 15.78 5.43
CA PRO A 98 6.74 15.88 4.06
C PRO A 98 6.24 17.31 3.75
N LEU A 99 6.54 17.76 2.52
CA LEU A 99 6.06 19.03 1.99
C LEU A 99 4.69 18.88 1.31
N GLY A 100 3.93 19.98 1.19
CA GLY A 100 2.63 19.96 0.52
C GLY A 100 2.75 19.98 -1.00
N TYR A 101 1.87 19.25 -1.69
CA TYR A 101 1.75 19.31 -3.15
C TYR A 101 1.48 20.74 -3.63
N GLY A 102 2.14 21.13 -4.73
CA GLY A 102 1.97 22.44 -5.36
C GLY A 102 2.40 23.65 -4.50
N ALA A 103 2.82 23.41 -3.27
CA ALA A 103 3.22 24.47 -2.35
C ALA A 103 4.60 25.02 -2.69
N THR A 104 4.78 26.33 -2.51
CA THR A 104 6.07 27.01 -2.64
C THR A 104 6.58 27.38 -1.26
N TYR A 105 7.86 27.09 -1.03
CA TYR A 105 8.56 27.37 0.21
C TYR A 105 9.76 28.27 -0.07
N ALA A 106 10.06 29.17 0.86
CA ALA A 106 11.22 30.08 0.80
C ALA A 106 12.21 29.77 1.91
N TRP A 107 13.47 29.58 1.56
CA TRP A 107 14.58 29.54 2.50
C TRP A 107 14.90 30.94 3.03
N SER A 108 15.19 31.03 4.32
CA SER A 108 15.70 32.22 4.97
C SER A 108 16.76 31.87 6.00
N GLY A 109 17.72 32.74 6.20
CA GLY A 109 18.83 32.56 7.12
C GLY A 109 20.12 33.19 6.61
N ILE A 110 21.19 33.08 7.38
CA ILE A 110 22.51 33.61 7.07
C ILE A 110 23.57 32.54 7.34
N ALA A 111 24.53 32.38 6.43
CA ALA A 111 25.73 31.60 6.63
C ALA A 111 26.92 32.51 6.85
N ASP A 112 27.68 32.32 7.92
CA ASP A 112 28.93 33.02 8.22
C ASP A 112 30.11 32.29 7.67
N GLY A 113 31.05 33.04 7.11
CA GLY A 113 32.33 32.57 6.57
C GLY A 113 33.55 33.20 7.26
N PRO A 114 34.75 32.87 6.78
CA PRO A 114 35.99 33.40 7.29
C PRO A 114 36.05 34.93 7.16
N GLY A 115 36.76 35.59 8.08
CA GLY A 115 37.02 37.05 8.04
C GLY A 115 35.78 37.92 8.12
N GLY A 116 34.66 37.40 8.71
CA GLY A 116 33.41 38.16 8.86
C GLY A 116 32.56 38.23 7.60
N THR A 117 32.89 37.47 6.58
CA THR A 117 32.06 37.37 5.37
C THR A 117 30.77 36.59 5.69
N PHE A 118 29.69 36.82 4.93
CA PHE A 118 28.45 36.12 5.08
C PHE A 118 27.69 36.00 3.78
N THR A 119 26.78 35.04 3.68
CA THR A 119 25.84 34.88 2.57
C THR A 119 24.44 34.67 3.13
N SER A 120 23.46 35.45 2.64
CA SER A 120 22.06 35.27 2.97
C SER A 120 21.43 34.22 2.08
N LEU A 121 20.48 33.46 2.65
CA LEU A 121 19.66 32.53 1.88
C LEU A 121 18.58 33.30 1.12
N ASP A 122 18.50 33.05 -0.19
CA ASP A 122 17.44 33.59 -1.06
C ASP A 122 17.16 32.55 -2.15
N HIS A 123 16.34 31.55 -1.82
CA HIS A 123 15.93 30.52 -2.76
C HIS A 123 14.52 30.03 -2.43
N LYS A 124 13.77 29.71 -3.48
CA LYS A 124 12.44 29.13 -3.36
C LYS A 124 12.43 27.73 -3.95
N VAL A 125 11.73 26.83 -3.31
CA VAL A 125 11.46 25.49 -3.83
C VAL A 125 9.96 25.31 -3.98
N THR A 126 9.51 24.90 -5.18
CA THR A 126 8.10 24.60 -5.45
C THR A 126 7.96 23.09 -5.60
N VAL A 127 7.11 22.50 -4.77
CA VAL A 127 6.81 21.06 -4.81
C VAL A 127 5.98 20.72 -6.04
N VAL A 128 6.15 19.52 -6.59
CA VAL A 128 5.36 19.04 -7.72
C VAL A 128 3.84 19.18 -7.40
N SER A 129 3.09 19.61 -8.40
CA SER A 129 1.64 19.61 -8.40
C SER A 129 1.18 18.48 -9.31
N PRO A 130 0.76 17.33 -8.78
CA PRO A 130 0.28 16.23 -9.60
C PRO A 130 -1.04 16.59 -10.28
N ASP A 131 -1.30 15.98 -11.44
CA ASP A 131 -2.58 16.13 -12.14
C ASP A 131 -3.73 15.51 -11.32
N ALA A 132 -3.44 14.43 -10.58
CA ALA A 132 -4.36 13.79 -9.65
C ALA A 132 -3.61 13.15 -8.47
N THR A 133 -4.28 13.12 -7.31
CA THR A 133 -3.89 12.28 -6.18
C THR A 133 -4.79 11.06 -6.13
N MET A 134 -4.29 9.95 -5.58
CA MET A 134 -4.99 8.67 -5.47
C MET A 134 -5.20 8.30 -4.01
N SER A 135 -6.45 8.08 -3.65
CA SER A 135 -6.85 7.59 -2.33
C SER A 135 -6.75 6.06 -2.26
N VAL A 136 -6.57 5.55 -1.04
CA VAL A 136 -6.52 4.10 -0.74
C VAL A 136 -7.40 3.81 0.46
N VAL A 137 -8.23 2.77 0.35
CA VAL A 137 -9.08 2.27 1.43
C VAL A 137 -8.52 0.93 1.91
N ILE A 138 -8.48 0.75 3.23
CA ILE A 138 -8.11 -0.49 3.90
C ILE A 138 -9.39 -1.14 4.43
N ASN A 139 -9.54 -2.45 4.20
CA ASN A 139 -10.74 -3.19 4.61
C ASN A 139 -10.82 -3.48 6.11
N ILE A 140 -9.69 -3.48 6.83
CA ILE A 140 -9.65 -3.75 8.27
C ILE A 140 -9.36 -2.45 9.01
N ALA A 141 -10.29 -2.04 9.86
CA ALA A 141 -10.16 -0.83 10.67
C ALA A 141 -9.09 -0.99 11.76
N ASP A 142 -8.52 0.14 12.19
CA ASP A 142 -7.58 0.18 13.30
C ASP A 142 -8.25 -0.32 14.60
N GLY A 143 -7.56 -1.18 15.35
CA GLY A 143 -8.07 -1.80 16.57
C GLY A 143 -9.05 -2.95 16.37
N ALA A 144 -9.36 -3.35 15.15
CA ALA A 144 -10.31 -4.45 14.89
C ALA A 144 -9.78 -5.81 15.36
N GLU A 145 -10.72 -6.71 15.70
CA GLU A 145 -10.47 -8.15 15.84
C GLU A 145 -11.10 -8.88 14.66
N VAL A 146 -10.32 -9.73 13.97
CA VAL A 146 -10.73 -10.43 12.74
C VAL A 146 -10.43 -11.92 12.83
N GLY A 147 -11.12 -12.72 11.99
CA GLY A 147 -10.95 -14.18 11.93
C GLY A 147 -9.63 -14.60 11.26
N ILE A 148 -9.33 -15.88 11.42
CA ILE A 148 -8.04 -16.48 11.03
C ILE A 148 -7.79 -16.57 9.52
N ALA A 149 -8.79 -16.30 8.68
CA ALA A 149 -8.64 -16.27 7.22
C ALA A 149 -8.74 -14.84 6.65
N ALA A 150 -8.78 -13.81 7.49
CA ALA A 150 -8.92 -12.43 7.04
C ALA A 150 -7.76 -12.02 6.12
N PRO A 151 -8.01 -11.65 4.86
CA PRO A 151 -7.02 -10.96 4.04
C PRO A 151 -7.02 -9.48 4.39
N LEU A 152 -5.83 -8.87 4.37
CA LEU A 152 -5.70 -7.42 4.40
C LEU A 152 -5.78 -6.91 2.97
N ILE A 153 -6.75 -6.04 2.69
CA ILE A 153 -7.05 -5.56 1.34
C ILE A 153 -6.82 -4.05 1.27
N LEU A 154 -6.03 -3.62 0.31
CA LEU A 154 -5.93 -2.23 -0.09
C LEU A 154 -6.65 -2.05 -1.42
N LYS A 155 -7.68 -1.21 -1.43
CA LYS A 155 -8.40 -0.82 -2.64
C LYS A 155 -8.00 0.60 -3.01
N PHE A 156 -7.36 0.74 -4.17
CA PHE A 156 -6.96 2.01 -4.75
C PHE A 156 -8.13 2.58 -5.56
N GLU A 157 -8.30 3.89 -5.50
CA GLU A 157 -9.38 4.61 -6.19
C GLU A 157 -9.30 4.45 -7.72
N ASP A 158 -8.09 4.22 -8.26
CA ASP A 158 -7.85 4.06 -9.69
C ASP A 158 -6.72 3.05 -9.93
N THR A 159 -6.38 2.82 -11.20
CA THR A 159 -5.35 1.86 -11.60
C THR A 159 -3.95 2.31 -11.16
N VAL A 160 -3.26 1.44 -10.43
CA VAL A 160 -1.84 1.58 -10.09
C VAL A 160 -1.01 0.99 -11.21
N THR A 161 -0.25 1.83 -11.94
CA THR A 161 0.59 1.36 -13.05
C THR A 161 2.00 0.98 -12.59
N ASP A 162 2.54 1.60 -11.53
CA ASP A 162 3.78 1.16 -10.88
C ASP A 162 3.48 0.37 -9.58
N LYS A 163 2.92 -0.83 -9.76
CA LYS A 163 2.60 -1.75 -8.64
C LYS A 163 3.84 -2.10 -7.80
N ALA A 164 5.02 -2.17 -8.43
CA ALA A 164 6.26 -2.50 -7.73
C ALA A 164 6.73 -1.38 -6.79
N ALA A 165 6.63 -0.12 -7.19
CA ALA A 165 6.94 1.00 -6.33
C ALA A 165 6.00 1.07 -5.13
N VAL A 166 4.70 0.90 -5.38
CA VAL A 166 3.67 0.88 -4.33
C VAL A 166 3.90 -0.28 -3.36
N GLU A 167 4.08 -1.50 -3.85
CA GLU A 167 4.27 -2.69 -2.99
C GLU A 167 5.51 -2.56 -2.09
N LYS A 168 6.61 -1.97 -2.58
CA LYS A 168 7.80 -1.68 -1.76
C LYS A 168 7.52 -0.70 -0.61
N ALA A 169 6.54 0.17 -0.76
CA ALA A 169 6.14 1.13 0.27
C ALA A 169 5.20 0.54 1.32
N LEU A 170 4.71 -0.69 1.11
CA LEU A 170 3.80 -1.39 2.01
C LEU A 170 4.60 -2.29 2.96
N GLN A 171 4.49 -2.05 4.25
CA GLN A 171 5.18 -2.82 5.29
C GLN A 171 4.15 -3.54 6.16
N ILE A 172 4.33 -4.85 6.32
CA ILE A 172 3.59 -5.68 7.28
C ILE A 172 4.54 -6.11 8.40
N THR A 173 4.10 -5.94 9.63
CA THR A 173 4.78 -6.44 10.82
C THR A 173 3.80 -7.28 11.61
N THR A 174 4.21 -8.48 12.02
CA THR A 174 3.36 -9.42 12.78
C THR A 174 4.07 -9.87 14.05
N SER A 175 3.30 -10.17 15.08
CA SER A 175 3.78 -10.76 16.32
C SER A 175 2.82 -11.85 16.77
N PRO A 176 3.21 -13.14 16.70
CA PRO A 176 4.50 -13.66 16.24
C PRO A 176 4.76 -13.40 14.75
N PRO A 177 6.04 -13.52 14.29
CA PRO A 177 6.39 -13.41 12.87
C PRO A 177 5.61 -14.42 12.02
N THR A 178 4.97 -13.95 10.96
CA THR A 178 4.10 -14.75 10.08
C THR A 178 4.55 -14.64 8.64
N GLU A 179 4.75 -15.78 7.96
CA GLU A 179 5.02 -15.82 6.52
C GLU A 179 3.77 -15.40 5.75
N GLY A 180 3.89 -14.41 4.89
CA GLY A 180 2.80 -13.92 4.06
C GLY A 180 3.31 -13.10 2.88
N ALA A 181 2.44 -12.80 1.92
CA ALA A 181 2.80 -12.07 0.71
C ALA A 181 1.64 -11.24 0.18
N TRP A 182 1.99 -10.15 -0.52
CA TRP A 182 1.07 -9.38 -1.34
C TRP A 182 0.77 -10.09 -2.66
N ALA A 183 -0.44 -9.92 -3.16
CA ALA A 183 -0.85 -10.28 -4.50
C ALA A 183 -1.73 -9.18 -5.09
N TRP A 184 -1.52 -8.85 -6.35
CA TRP A 184 -2.36 -7.92 -7.10
C TRP A 184 -3.43 -8.71 -7.83
N LEU A 185 -4.66 -8.62 -7.34
CA LEU A 185 -5.80 -9.32 -7.95
C LEU A 185 -6.31 -8.58 -9.20
N PRO A 186 -7.10 -9.24 -10.06
CA PRO A 186 -7.77 -8.57 -11.18
C PRO A 186 -8.52 -7.32 -10.73
N GLU A 187 -8.43 -6.28 -11.56
CA GLU A 187 -8.98 -4.96 -11.25
C GLU A 187 -10.51 -4.95 -11.44
N ASP A 188 -11.17 -4.25 -10.51
CA ASP A 188 -12.58 -3.92 -10.59
C ASP A 188 -12.74 -2.45 -10.13
N ASN A 189 -12.83 -1.52 -11.08
CA ASN A 189 -12.87 -0.08 -10.83
C ASN A 189 -11.68 0.46 -10.00
N GLY A 190 -10.48 -0.05 -10.22
CA GLY A 190 -9.26 0.31 -9.53
C GLY A 190 -8.42 -0.89 -9.11
N SER A 191 -7.16 -0.64 -8.82
CA SER A 191 -6.24 -1.71 -8.42
C SER A 191 -6.53 -2.20 -7.01
N ARG A 192 -6.35 -3.51 -6.80
CA ARG A 192 -6.48 -4.16 -5.50
C ARG A 192 -5.21 -4.94 -5.16
N ALA A 193 -4.65 -4.67 -3.98
CA ALA A 193 -3.57 -5.45 -3.41
C ALA A 193 -4.07 -6.16 -2.15
N HIS A 194 -3.98 -7.49 -2.13
CA HIS A 194 -4.34 -8.31 -0.99
C HIS A 194 -3.09 -8.90 -0.36
N TRP A 195 -3.04 -8.92 0.96
CA TRP A 195 -2.02 -9.63 1.70
C TRP A 195 -2.66 -10.72 2.55
N ARG A 196 -2.14 -11.93 2.45
CA ARG A 196 -2.52 -13.02 3.34
C ARG A 196 -1.31 -13.84 3.79
N PRO A 197 -1.41 -14.52 4.94
CA PRO A 197 -0.40 -15.51 5.31
C PRO A 197 -0.47 -16.73 4.39
N ARG A 198 0.58 -17.54 4.43
CA ARG A 198 0.64 -18.79 3.69
C ARG A 198 -0.43 -19.80 4.14
N GLN A 199 -0.68 -19.87 5.44
CA GLN A 199 -1.72 -20.65 6.09
C GLN A 199 -2.63 -19.71 6.86
N TYR A 200 -3.73 -20.19 7.44
CA TYR A 200 -4.53 -19.36 8.33
C TYR A 200 -3.68 -18.73 9.42
N TRP A 201 -4.06 -17.53 9.81
CA TRP A 201 -3.42 -16.82 10.90
C TRP A 201 -3.44 -17.63 12.20
N GLU A 202 -2.37 -17.51 12.96
CA GLU A 202 -2.37 -17.97 14.35
C GLU A 202 -3.21 -17.03 15.22
N PRO A 203 -4.16 -17.57 16.03
CA PRO A 203 -4.95 -16.76 16.96
C PRO A 203 -4.09 -15.91 17.89
N GLY A 204 -4.52 -14.68 18.15
CA GLY A 204 -3.78 -13.73 18.98
C GLY A 204 -2.65 -12.98 18.26
N THR A 205 -2.37 -13.30 17.01
CA THR A 205 -1.38 -12.55 16.22
C THR A 205 -1.78 -11.08 16.12
N LYS A 206 -0.83 -10.20 16.45
CA LYS A 206 -0.96 -8.75 16.24
C LYS A 206 -0.36 -8.40 14.90
N VAL A 207 -1.12 -7.68 14.10
CA VAL A 207 -0.73 -7.25 12.75
C VAL A 207 -0.67 -5.74 12.70
N SER A 208 0.41 -5.19 12.16
CA SER A 208 0.53 -3.76 11.85
C SER A 208 0.93 -3.60 10.39
N MET A 209 0.13 -2.88 9.65
CA MET A 209 0.40 -2.46 8.27
C MET A 209 0.69 -0.97 8.22
N LYS A 210 1.69 -0.58 7.45
CA LYS A 210 2.02 0.82 7.14
C LYS A 210 2.32 0.95 5.67
N GLY A 211 1.62 1.85 5.00
CA GLY A 211 1.85 2.22 3.60
C GLY A 211 2.35 3.67 3.52
N LYS A 212 3.61 3.85 3.09
CA LYS A 212 4.23 5.14 2.86
C LYS A 212 3.91 5.61 1.45
N LEU A 213 2.67 6.03 1.23
CA LEU A 213 2.10 6.32 -0.08
C LEU A 213 2.06 7.82 -0.42
N TYR A 214 2.04 8.71 0.58
CA TYR A 214 2.09 10.14 0.33
C TYR A 214 3.37 10.54 -0.41
N GLY A 215 3.22 11.26 -1.51
CA GLY A 215 4.36 11.68 -2.32
C GLY A 215 4.95 10.61 -3.23
N LEU A 216 4.45 9.37 -3.18
CA LEU A 216 4.85 8.30 -4.07
C LEU A 216 4.06 8.39 -5.37
N ASP A 217 4.76 8.35 -6.51
CA ASP A 217 4.13 8.20 -7.84
C ASP A 217 3.65 6.74 -7.99
N HIS A 218 2.35 6.55 -8.14
CA HIS A 218 1.73 5.25 -8.40
C HIS A 218 1.78 4.88 -9.90
N GLY A 219 2.48 5.73 -10.68
CA GLY A 219 2.61 5.66 -12.13
C GLY A 219 1.63 6.59 -12.86
N GLY A 220 2.09 7.07 -14.04
CA GLY A 220 1.30 7.98 -14.85
C GLY A 220 1.07 9.37 -14.25
N GLY A 221 1.95 9.82 -13.33
CA GLY A 221 1.83 11.14 -12.69
C GLY A 221 0.74 11.23 -11.62
N ARG A 222 0.23 10.09 -11.15
CA ARG A 222 -0.74 9.99 -10.05
C ARG A 222 -0.03 9.68 -8.76
N PHE A 223 -0.15 10.56 -7.79
CA PHE A 223 0.56 10.45 -6.53
C PHE A 223 -0.37 10.06 -5.38
N GLY A 224 0.16 9.33 -4.40
CA GLY A 224 -0.60 8.96 -3.22
C GLY A 224 -1.08 10.19 -2.45
N ALA A 225 -2.38 10.21 -2.11
CA ALA A 225 -3.01 11.33 -1.41
C ALA A 225 -2.56 11.43 0.06
N ALA A 226 -2.30 10.28 0.70
CA ALA A 226 -1.90 10.17 2.10
C ALA A 226 -1.15 8.85 2.35
N ASP A 227 -0.42 8.80 3.47
CA ASP A 227 0.02 7.54 4.07
C ASP A 227 -1.20 6.79 4.63
N VAL A 228 -1.12 5.47 4.68
CA VAL A 228 -2.18 4.62 5.23
C VAL A 228 -1.61 3.66 6.28
N SER A 229 -2.40 3.32 7.29
CA SER A 229 -2.01 2.33 8.29
C SER A 229 -3.23 1.63 8.87
N SER A 230 -3.01 0.40 9.36
CA SER A 230 -3.97 -0.34 10.17
C SER A 230 -3.21 -1.22 11.15
N ALA A 231 -3.69 -1.30 12.39
CA ALA A 231 -3.22 -2.23 13.39
C ALA A 231 -4.41 -3.00 13.95
N PHE A 232 -4.35 -4.33 13.87
CA PHE A 232 -5.47 -5.20 14.26
C PHE A 232 -4.96 -6.48 14.91
N THR A 233 -5.89 -7.26 15.48
CA THR A 233 -5.58 -8.53 16.15
C THR A 233 -6.36 -9.66 15.50
N ILE A 234 -5.72 -10.81 15.35
CA ILE A 234 -6.38 -12.03 14.94
C ILE A 234 -7.08 -12.62 16.16
N GLY A 235 -8.38 -12.81 16.05
CA GLY A 235 -9.21 -13.34 17.09
C GLY A 235 -9.07 -14.86 17.26
N ARG A 236 -10.13 -15.45 17.74
CA ARG A 236 -10.22 -16.89 17.95
C ARG A 236 -10.10 -17.69 16.66
N SER A 237 -9.61 -18.93 16.75
CA SER A 237 -9.78 -19.92 15.68
C SER A 237 -11.23 -20.38 15.62
N GLN A 238 -11.94 -20.02 14.55
CA GLN A 238 -13.24 -20.58 14.20
C GLN A 238 -13.27 -20.91 12.72
N ILE A 239 -13.57 -22.16 12.39
CA ILE A 239 -13.65 -22.66 11.01
C ILE A 239 -15.05 -23.26 10.82
N VAL A 240 -15.74 -22.84 9.77
CA VAL A 240 -16.99 -23.46 9.36
C VAL A 240 -16.69 -24.56 8.34
N LYS A 241 -16.96 -25.81 8.69
CA LYS A 241 -16.90 -26.95 7.77
C LYS A 241 -18.30 -27.15 7.18
N ALA A 242 -18.47 -26.78 5.93
CA ALA A 242 -19.75 -26.80 5.22
C ALA A 242 -19.73 -27.92 4.17
N SER A 243 -20.48 -28.99 4.42
CA SER A 243 -20.51 -30.18 3.55
C SER A 243 -21.88 -30.33 2.90
N ALA A 244 -22.01 -30.03 1.62
CA ALA A 244 -23.26 -30.12 0.87
C ALA A 244 -23.86 -31.54 0.86
N PRO A 245 -23.08 -32.63 0.73
CA PRO A 245 -23.62 -34.00 0.82
C PRO A 245 -24.15 -34.39 2.20
N SER A 246 -23.63 -33.74 3.25
CA SER A 246 -24.12 -34.01 4.62
C SER A 246 -25.33 -33.17 5.04
N HIS A 247 -25.63 -32.12 4.25
CA HIS A 247 -26.66 -31.12 4.58
C HIS A 247 -26.46 -30.49 5.97
N ARG A 248 -25.18 -30.26 6.34
CA ARG A 248 -24.80 -29.70 7.65
C ARG A 248 -23.66 -28.71 7.51
N ILE A 249 -23.67 -27.73 8.42
CA ILE A 249 -22.46 -26.95 8.73
C ILE A 249 -22.02 -27.32 10.16
N ARG A 250 -20.70 -27.49 10.33
CA ARG A 250 -20.05 -27.65 11.62
C ARG A 250 -19.12 -26.48 11.87
N VAL A 251 -19.40 -25.74 12.92
CA VAL A 251 -18.51 -24.66 13.37
C VAL A 251 -17.50 -25.26 14.33
N MET A 252 -16.23 -25.23 13.96
CA MET A 252 -15.14 -25.76 14.75
C MET A 252 -14.43 -24.62 15.50
N ARG A 253 -14.08 -24.86 16.77
CA ARG A 253 -13.16 -24.01 17.56
C ARG A 253 -12.01 -24.88 18.03
N GLY A 254 -10.85 -24.71 17.39
CA GLY A 254 -9.79 -25.71 17.47
C GLY A 254 -10.31 -27.07 16.95
N ASP A 255 -10.06 -28.14 17.70
CA ASP A 255 -10.49 -29.50 17.36
C ASP A 255 -11.92 -29.84 17.85
N GLN A 256 -12.62 -28.90 18.49
CA GLN A 256 -13.94 -29.14 19.05
C GLN A 256 -15.06 -28.63 18.15
N VAL A 257 -16.13 -29.40 18.03
CA VAL A 257 -17.37 -28.96 17.38
C VAL A 257 -18.09 -28.01 18.35
N TYR A 258 -18.16 -26.73 17.97
CA TYR A 258 -18.89 -25.70 18.71
C TYR A 258 -20.37 -25.68 18.36
N LEU A 259 -20.68 -25.78 17.03
CA LEU A 259 -22.05 -25.91 16.53
C LEU A 259 -22.07 -27.02 15.46
N ASP A 260 -23.19 -27.78 15.42
CA ASP A 260 -23.48 -28.75 14.35
C ASP A 260 -24.95 -28.55 13.92
N LEU A 261 -25.13 -27.83 12.81
CA LEU A 261 -26.40 -27.26 12.39
C LEU A 261 -26.88 -27.91 11.09
N PRO A 262 -28.13 -28.39 11.03
CA PRO A 262 -28.74 -28.85 9.79
C PRO A 262 -28.95 -27.66 8.86
N CYS A 263 -28.66 -27.83 7.55
CA CYS A 263 -28.80 -26.77 6.58
C CYS A 263 -29.24 -27.31 5.21
N SER A 264 -29.51 -26.38 4.29
CA SER A 264 -29.77 -26.67 2.88
C SER A 264 -28.85 -25.80 2.03
N TYR A 265 -28.18 -26.40 1.07
CA TYR A 265 -27.30 -25.75 0.09
C TYR A 265 -28.03 -25.49 -1.23
N GLY A 266 -27.30 -24.94 -2.19
CA GLY A 266 -27.78 -24.77 -3.54
C GLY A 266 -28.28 -26.06 -4.18
N GLU A 267 -29.41 -26.00 -4.88
CA GLU A 267 -30.07 -27.13 -5.55
C GLU A 267 -29.21 -27.72 -6.67
N ALA A 268 -28.34 -26.92 -7.26
CA ALA A 268 -27.38 -27.28 -8.31
C ALA A 268 -28.05 -27.72 -9.65
N ASP A 269 -29.33 -27.40 -9.86
CA ASP A 269 -30.04 -27.57 -11.13
C ASP A 269 -29.51 -26.65 -12.24
N LEU A 270 -29.00 -25.48 -11.84
CA LEU A 270 -28.37 -24.49 -12.70
C LEU A 270 -27.03 -24.02 -12.09
N PRO A 271 -26.04 -23.63 -12.91
CA PRO A 271 -24.73 -23.15 -12.41
C PRO A 271 -24.85 -22.01 -11.38
N ARG A 272 -25.84 -21.12 -11.52
CA ARG A 272 -26.06 -20.02 -10.56
C ARG A 272 -26.61 -20.48 -9.22
N ASN A 273 -27.20 -21.67 -9.17
CA ASN A 273 -27.79 -22.26 -7.97
C ASN A 273 -26.81 -23.23 -7.24
N VAL A 274 -25.56 -23.29 -7.68
CA VAL A 274 -24.53 -24.09 -7.00
C VAL A 274 -23.87 -23.22 -5.94
N THR A 275 -23.88 -23.65 -4.66
CA THR A 275 -22.97 -23.12 -3.64
C THR A 275 -21.54 -23.48 -4.05
N ARG A 276 -20.63 -22.52 -4.14
CA ARG A 276 -19.24 -22.79 -4.59
C ARG A 276 -18.49 -23.60 -3.56
N SER A 277 -17.80 -24.66 -3.99
CA SER A 277 -16.81 -25.36 -3.17
C SER A 277 -15.53 -24.54 -3.03
N GLY A 278 -14.84 -24.68 -1.91
CA GLY A 278 -13.60 -23.96 -1.63
C GLY A 278 -13.63 -23.23 -0.29
N ILE A 279 -12.63 -22.41 -0.05
CA ILE A 279 -12.50 -21.65 1.19
C ILE A 279 -13.01 -20.23 0.96
N HIS A 280 -14.21 -19.98 1.47
CA HIS A 280 -14.80 -18.66 1.53
C HIS A 280 -14.35 -17.93 2.81
N VAL A 281 -14.55 -16.61 2.84
CA VAL A 281 -14.25 -15.77 4.00
C VAL A 281 -15.50 -14.97 4.36
N VAL A 282 -15.88 -14.99 5.63
CA VAL A 282 -16.94 -14.10 6.12
C VAL A 282 -16.55 -12.66 5.87
N SER A 283 -17.31 -11.95 5.03
CA SER A 283 -17.02 -10.59 4.62
C SER A 283 -17.95 -9.54 5.24
N GLU A 284 -19.22 -9.88 5.44
CA GLU A 284 -20.23 -8.98 5.96
C GLU A 284 -21.25 -9.73 6.84
N LYS A 285 -21.94 -8.98 7.71
CA LYS A 285 -23.01 -9.50 8.55
C LYS A 285 -24.15 -8.49 8.63
N HIS A 286 -25.37 -8.97 8.38
CA HIS A 286 -26.57 -8.14 8.46
C HIS A 286 -27.63 -8.88 9.30
N GLU A 287 -28.14 -8.23 10.33
CA GLU A 287 -29.25 -8.80 11.12
C GLU A 287 -30.52 -8.89 10.26
N ASP A 288 -30.76 -7.87 9.46
CA ASP A 288 -31.81 -7.78 8.44
C ASP A 288 -31.18 -7.44 7.10
N PHE A 289 -31.44 -8.22 6.05
CA PHE A 289 -30.91 -8.03 4.72
C PHE A 289 -32.01 -8.26 3.66
N TYR A 290 -32.05 -7.41 2.65
CA TYR A 290 -33.03 -7.54 1.56
C TYR A 290 -32.33 -8.03 0.31
N MET A 291 -32.55 -9.30 -0.02
CA MET A 291 -31.96 -9.95 -1.19
C MET A 291 -32.78 -9.71 -2.44
N SER A 292 -32.08 -9.46 -3.55
CA SER A 292 -32.68 -9.40 -4.89
C SER A 292 -31.81 -10.14 -5.88
N ASN A 293 -32.39 -11.05 -6.62
CA ASN A 293 -31.80 -11.69 -7.78
C ASN A 293 -32.86 -11.88 -8.87
N PRO A 294 -33.05 -10.90 -9.75
CA PRO A 294 -34.07 -10.99 -10.81
C PRO A 294 -33.88 -12.19 -11.74
N ALA A 295 -32.63 -12.64 -11.97
CA ALA A 295 -32.33 -13.82 -12.78
C ALA A 295 -32.81 -15.13 -12.12
N ALA A 296 -32.94 -15.16 -10.79
CA ALA A 296 -33.51 -16.25 -10.00
C ALA A 296 -34.98 -16.03 -9.64
N GLY A 297 -35.59 -14.96 -10.14
CA GLY A 297 -37.04 -14.69 -10.01
C GLY A 297 -37.47 -14.09 -8.66
N TYR A 298 -36.56 -13.53 -7.85
CA TYR A 298 -36.91 -12.89 -6.59
C TYR A 298 -36.38 -11.47 -6.48
N PHE A 299 -37.14 -10.62 -5.77
CA PHE A 299 -36.81 -9.23 -5.55
C PHE A 299 -37.22 -8.78 -4.15
N ASN A 300 -36.32 -8.08 -3.45
CA ASN A 300 -36.53 -7.49 -2.13
C ASN A 300 -37.03 -8.50 -1.08
N VAL A 301 -36.48 -9.71 -1.08
CA VAL A 301 -36.82 -10.75 -0.09
C VAL A 301 -36.07 -10.45 1.20
N HIS A 302 -36.82 -10.34 2.29
CA HIS A 302 -36.27 -10.08 3.63
C HIS A 302 -35.66 -11.34 4.23
N GLU A 303 -34.38 -11.32 4.46
CA GLU A 303 -33.62 -12.42 5.08
C GLU A 303 -32.99 -11.97 6.39
N ARG A 304 -33.06 -12.82 7.40
CA ARG A 304 -32.54 -12.55 8.74
C ARG A 304 -31.21 -13.24 8.99
N PHE A 305 -30.38 -12.57 9.81
CA PHE A 305 -29.09 -13.10 10.28
C PHE A 305 -28.19 -13.54 9.13
N ALA A 306 -28.11 -12.70 8.11
CA ALA A 306 -27.36 -12.97 6.90
C ALA A 306 -25.85 -12.72 7.11
N VAL A 307 -25.04 -13.75 6.91
CA VAL A 307 -23.57 -13.73 6.94
C VAL A 307 -23.09 -13.97 5.52
N ARG A 308 -22.53 -12.93 4.87
CA ARG A 308 -22.00 -13.01 3.50
C ARG A 308 -20.71 -13.79 3.47
N ILE A 309 -20.58 -14.73 2.54
CA ILE A 309 -19.40 -15.56 2.34
C ILE A 309 -18.78 -15.41 0.94
N SER A 310 -19.51 -14.84 -0.04
CA SER A 310 -18.97 -14.44 -1.33
C SER A 310 -19.74 -13.27 -1.95
N ASN A 311 -19.11 -12.54 -2.87
CA ASN A 311 -19.78 -11.47 -3.61
C ASN A 311 -20.65 -11.98 -4.76
N ASN A 312 -20.59 -13.27 -5.07
CA ASN A 312 -21.53 -13.95 -5.96
C ASN A 312 -22.96 -14.02 -5.38
N GLY A 313 -23.15 -13.50 -4.15
CA GLY A 313 -24.46 -13.46 -3.48
C GLY A 313 -24.71 -14.64 -2.55
N GLU A 314 -23.69 -15.40 -2.19
CA GLU A 314 -23.81 -16.51 -1.26
C GLU A 314 -23.73 -16.02 0.19
N PHE A 315 -24.73 -16.43 0.97
CA PHE A 315 -24.84 -16.15 2.40
C PHE A 315 -25.15 -17.42 3.19
N ILE A 316 -24.79 -17.42 4.45
CA ILE A 316 -25.38 -18.30 5.47
C ILE A 316 -26.43 -17.47 6.18
N HIS A 317 -27.72 -17.86 6.08
CA HIS A 317 -28.81 -17.04 6.62
C HIS A 317 -30.03 -17.87 7.06
N ALA A 318 -30.94 -17.24 7.79
CA ALA A 318 -32.21 -17.86 8.15
C ALA A 318 -33.13 -17.99 6.93
N ASN A 319 -33.67 -19.16 6.73
CA ASN A 319 -34.80 -19.36 5.81
C ASN A 319 -35.82 -20.34 6.42
N PRO A 320 -36.86 -19.83 7.12
CA PRO A 320 -37.88 -20.65 7.73
C PRO A 320 -38.69 -21.50 6.74
N GLN A 321 -38.75 -21.09 5.47
CA GLN A 321 -39.52 -21.80 4.42
C GLN A 321 -38.84 -23.12 4.01
N THR A 322 -37.53 -23.26 4.20
CA THR A 322 -36.77 -24.46 3.84
C THR A 322 -36.49 -25.40 5.04
N VAL A 323 -37.03 -25.13 6.23
CA VAL A 323 -36.75 -25.91 7.45
C VAL A 323 -37.00 -27.41 7.25
N GLY A 324 -38.05 -27.79 6.48
CA GLY A 324 -38.35 -29.20 6.17
C GLY A 324 -37.30 -29.89 5.29
N ASN A 325 -36.40 -29.12 4.61
CA ASN A 325 -35.35 -29.63 3.75
C ASN A 325 -33.98 -29.59 4.44
N GLN A 326 -33.83 -28.74 5.46
CA GLN A 326 -32.56 -28.58 6.17
C GLN A 326 -32.17 -29.90 6.87
N GLY A 327 -30.92 -30.32 6.62
CA GLY A 327 -30.41 -31.61 7.07
C GLY A 327 -30.70 -32.80 6.15
N SER A 328 -31.42 -32.60 5.02
CA SER A 328 -31.80 -33.70 4.14
C SER A 328 -31.71 -33.41 2.63
N THR A 329 -32.01 -32.18 2.20
CA THR A 329 -32.09 -31.85 0.75
C THR A 329 -31.58 -30.44 0.47
N ASN A 330 -30.91 -30.28 -0.64
CA ASN A 330 -30.42 -29.00 -1.12
C ASN A 330 -31.45 -28.38 -2.09
N VAL A 331 -31.99 -27.21 -1.74
CA VAL A 331 -33.12 -26.58 -2.46
C VAL A 331 -32.95 -25.06 -2.64
N THR A 332 -31.74 -24.52 -2.48
CA THR A 332 -31.53 -23.07 -2.49
C THR A 332 -30.95 -22.58 -3.82
N ASN A 333 -30.92 -21.27 -4.02
CA ASN A 333 -30.28 -20.63 -5.18
C ASN A 333 -28.76 -20.35 -4.94
N GLY A 334 -28.09 -21.13 -4.10
CA GLY A 334 -26.66 -21.01 -3.80
C GLY A 334 -26.33 -20.65 -2.35
N CYS A 335 -27.23 -20.01 -1.62
CA CYS A 335 -27.07 -19.73 -0.19
C CYS A 335 -27.11 -21.01 0.66
N ILE A 336 -26.56 -20.93 1.87
CA ILE A 336 -26.69 -21.97 2.91
C ILE A 336 -27.77 -21.54 3.89
N ASN A 337 -28.91 -22.24 3.83
CA ASN A 337 -30.09 -21.89 4.62
C ASN A 337 -30.13 -22.66 5.94
N LEU A 338 -30.42 -21.92 7.01
CA LEU A 338 -30.58 -22.42 8.38
C LEU A 338 -31.98 -22.12 8.91
N SER A 339 -32.36 -22.77 10.03
CA SER A 339 -33.49 -22.32 10.84
C SER A 339 -33.24 -20.94 11.42
N LEU A 340 -34.26 -20.23 11.86
CA LEU A 340 -34.12 -18.89 12.44
C LEU A 340 -33.18 -18.88 13.65
N ASP A 341 -33.37 -19.85 14.56
CA ASP A 341 -32.59 -19.96 15.80
C ASP A 341 -31.13 -20.34 15.53
N ASP A 342 -30.90 -21.28 14.59
CA ASP A 342 -29.58 -21.71 14.20
C ASP A 342 -28.81 -20.58 13.48
N ALA A 343 -29.48 -19.86 12.58
CA ALA A 343 -28.93 -18.71 11.89
C ALA A 343 -28.54 -17.58 12.87
N GLN A 344 -29.38 -17.28 13.85
CA GLN A 344 -29.08 -16.31 14.90
C GLN A 344 -27.86 -16.74 15.73
N THR A 345 -27.80 -18.02 16.09
CA THR A 345 -26.68 -18.57 16.88
C THR A 345 -25.39 -18.52 16.12
N TYR A 346 -25.39 -18.90 14.83
CA TYR A 346 -24.23 -18.78 13.96
C TYR A 346 -23.82 -17.31 13.74
N PHE A 347 -24.77 -16.44 13.43
CA PHE A 347 -24.55 -15.01 13.21
C PHE A 347 -23.83 -14.36 14.39
N ARG A 348 -24.24 -14.65 15.62
CA ARG A 348 -23.59 -14.12 16.83
C ARG A 348 -22.15 -14.60 16.98
N SER A 349 -21.84 -15.78 16.48
CA SER A 349 -20.50 -16.38 16.58
C SER A 349 -19.53 -15.91 15.50
N ALA A 350 -20.02 -15.55 14.31
CA ALA A 350 -19.23 -15.21 13.14
C ALA A 350 -18.63 -13.80 13.23
N ILE A 351 -17.39 -13.62 12.76
CA ILE A 351 -16.73 -12.32 12.59
C ILE A 351 -16.14 -12.24 11.18
N PHE A 352 -15.87 -11.01 10.70
CA PHE A 352 -15.11 -10.82 9.45
C PHE A 352 -13.82 -11.63 9.49
N GLY A 353 -13.53 -12.34 8.41
CA GLY A 353 -12.30 -13.13 8.31
C GLY A 353 -12.41 -14.57 8.82
N ASP A 354 -13.57 -15.03 9.32
CA ASP A 354 -13.76 -16.47 9.60
C ASP A 354 -13.80 -17.26 8.29
N PRO A 355 -13.05 -18.37 8.16
CA PRO A 355 -13.13 -19.25 7.00
C PRO A 355 -14.38 -20.10 6.99
N VAL A 356 -15.00 -20.25 5.81
CA VAL A 356 -16.08 -21.18 5.52
C VAL A 356 -15.63 -22.12 4.43
N GLU A 357 -15.30 -23.36 4.81
CA GLU A 357 -14.80 -24.39 3.91
C GLU A 357 -15.97 -25.21 3.37
N VAL A 358 -16.41 -24.86 2.15
CA VAL A 358 -17.50 -25.56 1.46
C VAL A 358 -16.92 -26.73 0.65
N THR A 359 -17.58 -27.88 0.75
CA THR A 359 -17.16 -29.10 0.04
C THR A 359 -18.32 -29.84 -0.57
N GLY A 360 -18.04 -30.60 -1.65
CA GLY A 360 -18.97 -31.53 -2.24
C GLY A 360 -20.01 -30.92 -3.18
N THR A 361 -19.72 -29.77 -3.76
CA THR A 361 -20.50 -29.15 -4.84
C THR A 361 -19.73 -29.23 -6.17
N SER A 362 -20.39 -28.91 -7.27
CA SER A 362 -19.87 -29.12 -8.62
C SER A 362 -19.05 -27.97 -9.20
N ILE A 363 -19.02 -26.81 -8.54
CA ILE A 363 -18.33 -25.59 -9.03
C ILE A 363 -17.43 -25.07 -7.92
N GLU A 364 -16.15 -24.84 -8.27
CA GLU A 364 -15.19 -24.28 -7.34
C GLU A 364 -15.27 -22.76 -7.26
N LEU A 365 -14.99 -22.20 -6.10
CA LEU A 365 -14.84 -20.76 -5.86
C LEU A 365 -13.67 -20.22 -6.70
N SER A 366 -13.89 -19.09 -7.37
CA SER A 366 -12.93 -18.49 -8.27
C SER A 366 -13.00 -16.96 -8.29
N ALA A 367 -12.18 -16.34 -9.11
CA ALA A 367 -12.22 -14.89 -9.38
C ALA A 367 -13.58 -14.40 -9.93
N ALA A 368 -14.37 -15.28 -10.55
CA ALA A 368 -15.69 -14.94 -11.05
C ALA A 368 -16.74 -14.74 -9.95
N ASP A 369 -16.45 -15.20 -8.73
CA ASP A 369 -17.37 -15.20 -7.60
C ASP A 369 -17.16 -14.00 -6.65
N GLY A 370 -16.26 -13.06 -6.99
CA GLY A 370 -16.12 -11.78 -6.30
C GLY A 370 -14.74 -11.42 -5.81
N ASP A 371 -14.69 -10.55 -4.79
CA ASP A 371 -13.48 -9.85 -4.39
C ASP A 371 -12.57 -10.64 -3.45
N ILE A 372 -13.12 -11.58 -2.67
CA ILE A 372 -12.37 -12.34 -1.66
C ILE A 372 -12.42 -13.83 -2.02
N TYR A 373 -11.51 -14.24 -2.87
CA TYR A 373 -11.26 -15.62 -3.25
C TYR A 373 -9.80 -16.03 -3.01
N ASP A 374 -9.11 -15.31 -2.15
CA ASP A 374 -7.68 -15.42 -1.85
C ASP A 374 -7.26 -16.86 -1.57
N TRP A 375 -8.09 -17.59 -0.81
CA TRP A 375 -7.80 -18.96 -0.39
C TRP A 375 -8.14 -20.02 -1.46
N ALA A 376 -8.79 -19.63 -2.56
CA ALA A 376 -8.96 -20.49 -3.73
C ALA A 376 -7.69 -20.54 -4.60
N ILE A 377 -6.74 -19.62 -4.37
CA ILE A 377 -5.47 -19.57 -5.08
C ILE A 377 -4.41 -20.30 -4.23
N ASP A 378 -3.73 -21.30 -4.83
CA ASP A 378 -2.63 -21.98 -4.14
C ASP A 378 -1.46 -21.03 -3.86
N TRP A 379 -0.65 -21.36 -2.86
CA TRP A 379 0.42 -20.48 -2.40
C TRP A 379 1.51 -20.19 -3.44
N PRO A 380 2.01 -21.15 -4.24
CA PRO A 380 2.94 -20.86 -5.31
C PRO A 380 2.40 -19.88 -6.34
N THR A 381 1.15 -20.04 -6.77
CA THR A 381 0.46 -19.10 -7.68
C THR A 381 0.30 -17.72 -7.03
N TRP A 382 -0.12 -17.65 -5.76
CA TRP A 382 -0.24 -16.42 -5.00
C TRP A 382 1.05 -15.59 -5.02
N LEU A 383 2.20 -16.23 -4.79
CA LEU A 383 3.49 -15.56 -4.83
C LEU A 383 3.79 -14.91 -6.18
N THR A 384 3.39 -15.52 -7.28
CA THR A 384 3.63 -14.98 -8.63
C THR A 384 2.81 -13.74 -8.95
N MET A 385 1.78 -13.45 -8.16
CA MET A 385 0.91 -12.27 -8.31
C MET A 385 1.46 -11.03 -7.61
N SER A 386 2.55 -11.15 -6.85
CA SER A 386 3.27 -10.00 -6.30
C SER A 386 4.01 -9.26 -7.42
N ALA A 387 3.96 -7.92 -7.39
CA ALA A 387 4.74 -7.10 -8.31
C ALA A 387 6.26 -7.14 -8.03
N LEU A 388 6.66 -7.70 -6.90
CA LEU A 388 8.07 -7.90 -6.50
C LEU A 388 8.54 -9.34 -6.71
N TYR A 389 7.70 -10.22 -7.24
CA TYR A 389 8.08 -11.60 -7.52
C TYR A 389 9.22 -11.66 -8.53
N LYS A 390 10.27 -12.38 -8.16
CA LYS A 390 11.41 -12.64 -9.06
C LYS A 390 11.25 -14.05 -9.63
N LYS A 391 11.15 -14.13 -10.95
CA LYS A 391 11.14 -15.41 -11.69
C LYS A 391 12.48 -16.11 -11.55
#